data_7b207abb1883167b255297627feeedb1
#
_entry.id   7b207abb1883167b255297627feeedb1
#
_cell.length_a   1.000
_cell.length_b   1.000
_cell.length_c   1.000
_cell.angle_alpha   90.00
_cell.angle_beta   90.00
_cell.angle_gamma   90.00
#
_symmetry.space_group_name_H-M   'P 1'
#
loop_
_entity.id
_entity.type
_entity.pdbx_description
1 polymer ?
#
loop_
_entity_poly.entity_id
_entity_poly.type
_entity_poly.pdbx_seq_one_letter_code
_entity_poly.pdbx_strand_id
1 'polypeptide(L)' 'FEPGAALFIIWRRPRHGGMHSLAAGSLKAMTVAWEALRDDYPGDELTLQQGTRVLMRSAPMLD' A
#
# COMPACT_ATOMS: atom_id res chain seq x y z
N PHE A 1 16.52 -0.98 -15.33
CA PHE A 1 15.39 -1.84 -14.99
C PHE A 1 15.76 -3.30 -15.17
N GLU A 2 15.59 -4.10 -14.15
CA GLU A 2 15.87 -5.53 -14.21
C GLU A 2 14.59 -6.30 -14.48
N PRO A 3 14.55 -7.11 -15.55
CA PRO A 3 13.41 -8.01 -15.74
C PRO A 3 13.31 -8.94 -14.54
N GLY A 4 12.19 -9.02 -13.93
CA GLY A 4 12.01 -9.83 -12.74
C GLY A 4 12.25 -9.08 -11.45
N ALA A 5 12.70 -7.82 -11.50
CA ALA A 5 12.74 -7.00 -10.32
C ALA A 5 11.31 -6.81 -9.82
N ALA A 6 11.11 -7.01 -8.53
CA ALA A 6 9.79 -6.87 -7.96
C ALA A 6 9.40 -5.41 -7.86
N LEU A 7 8.20 -5.09 -8.32
CA LEU A 7 7.61 -3.78 -8.12
C LEU A 7 6.51 -3.92 -7.07
N PHE A 8 6.67 -3.20 -5.98
CA PHE A 8 5.71 -3.22 -4.89
C PHE A 8 4.93 -1.91 -4.91
N ILE A 9 3.63 -1.99 -4.72
CA ILE A 9 2.74 -0.84 -4.80
C ILE A 9 1.88 -0.80 -3.55
N ILE A 10 1.78 0.39 -2.95
CA ILE A 10 0.85 0.61 -1.85
C ILE A 10 -0.42 1.20 -2.42
N TRP A 11 -1.54 0.51 -2.19
CA TRP A 11 -2.85 0.92 -2.65
C TRP A 11 -3.68 1.43 -1.49
N ARG A 12 -4.48 2.43 -1.76
CA ARG A 12 -5.45 2.98 -0.82
C ARG A 12 -6.85 2.70 -1.32
N ARG A 13 -7.69 2.14 -0.47
CA ARG A 13 -9.10 1.99 -0.75
C ARG A 13 -9.88 2.90 0.20
N PRO A 14 -10.34 4.07 -0.28
CA PRO A 14 -11.11 4.96 0.57
C PRO A 14 -12.52 4.42 0.82
N ARG A 15 -13.18 4.96 1.83
CA ARG A 15 -14.54 4.52 2.20
C ARG A 15 -15.55 4.68 1.07
N HIS A 16 -15.32 5.64 0.20
CA HIS A 16 -16.24 5.92 -0.89
C HIS A 16 -16.03 5.03 -2.11
N GLY A 17 -15.16 4.05 -2.00
CA GLY A 17 -14.87 3.13 -3.06
C GLY A 17 -13.71 3.57 -3.93
N GLY A 18 -13.37 2.73 -4.91
CA GLY A 18 -12.23 2.96 -5.78
C GLY A 18 -10.93 2.47 -5.16
N MET A 19 -9.86 2.57 -5.93
CA MET A 19 -8.52 2.25 -5.46
C MET A 19 -7.55 3.25 -6.07
N HIS A 20 -6.63 3.73 -5.25
CA HIS A 20 -5.61 4.67 -5.68
C HIS A 20 -4.24 4.17 -5.28
N SER A 21 -3.30 4.19 -6.22
CA SER A 21 -1.92 3.86 -5.88
C SER A 21 -1.29 5.08 -5.22
N LEU A 22 -0.66 4.87 -4.08
CA LEU A 22 -0.03 5.95 -3.33
C LEU A 22 1.47 6.00 -3.56
N ALA A 23 2.10 4.85 -3.69
CA ALA A 23 3.54 4.75 -3.88
C ALA A 23 3.89 3.45 -4.54
N ALA A 24 5.02 3.43 -5.24
CA ALA A 24 5.51 2.23 -5.89
C ALA A 24 7.04 2.23 -5.83
N GLY A 25 7.63 1.06 -5.69
CA GLY A 25 9.07 0.94 -5.63
C GLY A 25 9.52 -0.38 -5.05
N SER A 26 10.74 -0.40 -4.51
CA SER A 26 11.30 -1.60 -3.89
C SER A 26 10.57 -1.94 -2.59
N LEU A 27 10.70 -3.18 -2.15
CA LEU A 27 10.10 -3.59 -0.89
C LEU A 27 10.64 -2.76 0.28
N LYS A 28 11.93 -2.48 0.28
CA LYS A 28 12.53 -1.69 1.35
C LYS A 28 11.93 -0.29 1.42
N ALA A 29 11.83 0.38 0.27
CA ALA A 29 11.26 1.72 0.21
C ALA A 29 9.79 1.70 0.58
N MET A 30 9.04 0.69 0.14
CA MET A 30 7.62 0.61 0.42
C MET A 30 7.34 0.26 1.87
N THR A 31 8.22 -0.48 2.51
CA THR A 31 8.08 -0.77 3.94
C THR A 31 8.19 0.51 4.77
N VAL A 32 9.12 1.39 4.42
CA VAL A 32 9.25 2.70 5.09
C VAL A 32 8.04 3.57 4.80
N ALA A 33 7.62 3.63 3.52
CA ALA A 33 6.47 4.42 3.13
C ALA A 33 5.18 3.92 3.78
N TRP A 34 5.05 2.62 3.98
CA TRP A 34 3.90 2.00 4.61
C TRP A 34 3.61 2.60 5.99
N GLU A 35 4.64 2.74 6.81
CA GLU A 35 4.46 3.30 8.16
C GLU A 35 3.93 4.72 8.11
N ALA A 36 4.51 5.55 7.22
CA ALA A 36 4.09 6.93 7.10
C ALA A 36 2.66 7.05 6.53
N LEU A 37 2.37 6.26 5.49
CA LEU A 37 1.07 6.32 4.84
C LEU A 37 -0.05 5.78 5.73
N ARG A 38 0.25 4.79 6.53
CA ARG A 38 -0.72 4.24 7.46
C ARG A 38 -1.17 5.30 8.47
N ASP A 39 -0.23 6.14 8.90
CA ASP A 39 -0.55 7.24 9.82
C ASP A 39 -1.33 8.35 9.13
N ASP A 40 -1.08 8.55 7.82
CA ASP A 40 -1.76 9.61 7.07
C ASP A 40 -3.21 9.26 6.73
N TYR A 41 -3.51 7.97 6.61
CA TYR A 41 -4.84 7.53 6.17
C TYR A 41 -5.45 6.51 7.14
N PRO A 42 -5.69 6.91 8.39
CA PRO A 42 -6.18 5.95 9.38
C PRO A 42 -7.60 5.45 9.12
N GLY A 43 -8.38 6.18 8.33
CA GLY A 43 -9.75 5.79 8.01
C GLY A 43 -9.90 4.92 6.77
N ASP A 44 -8.82 4.64 6.07
CA ASP A 44 -8.87 3.92 4.81
C ASP A 44 -8.13 2.60 4.91
N GLU A 45 -8.49 1.67 4.04
CA GLU A 45 -7.75 0.42 3.93
C GLU A 45 -6.54 0.63 3.04
N LEU A 46 -5.39 0.20 3.52
CA LEU A 46 -4.16 0.21 2.73
C LEU A 46 -3.69 -1.22 2.50
N THR A 47 -3.16 -1.48 1.31
CA THR A 47 -2.54 -2.76 1.00
C THR A 47 -1.19 -2.53 0.34
N LEU A 48 -0.22 -3.36 0.69
CA LEU A 48 1.06 -3.41 0.00
C LEU A 48 1.06 -4.67 -0.84
N GLN A 49 1.14 -4.51 -2.15
CA GLN A 49 0.99 -5.61 -3.07
C GLN A 49 2.16 -5.72 -4.04
N GLN A 50 2.44 -6.95 -4.44
CA GLN A 50 3.32 -7.26 -5.56
C GLN A 50 2.43 -7.95 -6.59
N GLY A 51 2.04 -7.21 -7.63
CA GLY A 51 1.04 -7.72 -8.54
C GLY A 51 -0.28 -7.95 -7.81
N THR A 52 -0.78 -9.17 -7.86
CA THR A 52 -2.01 -9.54 -7.17
C THR A 52 -1.77 -10.08 -5.76
N ARG A 53 -0.49 -10.26 -5.40
CA ARG A 53 -0.13 -10.81 -4.10
C ARG A 53 -0.12 -9.71 -3.05
N VAL A 54 -0.97 -9.84 -2.04
CA VAL A 54 -1.02 -8.90 -0.92
C VAL A 54 -0.01 -9.32 0.14
N LEU A 55 0.91 -8.43 0.48
CA LEU A 55 1.94 -8.69 1.47
C LEU A 55 1.56 -8.15 2.83
N MET A 56 0.98 -6.95 2.86
CA MET A 56 0.55 -6.32 4.10
C MET A 56 -0.77 -5.62 3.88
N ARG A 57 -1.54 -5.53 4.95
CA ARG A 57 -2.86 -4.93 4.90
C ARG A 57 -3.12 -4.18 6.20
N SER A 58 -3.62 -2.97 6.07
CA SER A 58 -4.01 -2.17 7.22
C SER A 58 -5.50 -1.86 7.10
N ALA A 59 -6.28 -2.37 8.02
CA ALA A 59 -7.72 -2.11 8.03
C ALA A 59 -8.00 -0.71 8.58
N PRO A 60 -9.15 -0.10 8.21
CA PRO A 60 -9.51 1.19 8.78
C PRO A 60 -9.65 1.09 10.29
N MET A 61 -9.23 2.14 10.98
CA MET A 61 -9.43 2.22 12.41
C MET A 61 -10.85 2.70 12.67
N LEU A 62 -11.63 1.84 13.28
CA LEU A 62 -13.01 2.13 13.63
C LEU A 62 -13.09 2.36 15.14
N ASP A 63 -13.73 3.43 15.52
CA ASP A 63 -13.97 3.71 16.92
C ASP A 63 -15.29 3.13 17.36
#